data_1b205939805aa3423b5c49be1ca5c29d
#
_entry.id   1b205939805aa3423b5c49be1ca5c29d
#
_cell.length_a   1.000
_cell.length_b   1.000
_cell.length_c   1.000
_cell.angle_alpha   90.00
_cell.angle_beta   90.00
_cell.angle_gamma   90.00
#
_symmetry.space_group_name_H-M   'P 1'
#
loop_
_entity.id
_entity.type
_entity.pdbx_description
1 polymer ?
#
loop_
_entity_poly.entity_id
_entity_poly.type
_entity_poly.pdbx_seq_one_letter_code
_entity_poly.pdbx_strand_id
1 'polypeptide(L)'
;MIKEPFLKRFVLSTKKLVTKIPRYFSKFSNKIYDNHQKLSILILRQRLKMTYREIINFLKFNPLARAMLNLKKVPEFTTLIKFHNRLKPEELNSLLCDKQANIIAVDASGFQTNHMSYHYANQWHSQDKRKYRRYLKLTIAIDTNTQYVMAQKIRLSPRHDTIDFPFVLRDLKCDYVVADRGYDSKKNRRFVLRQMKSFPEIPYRSISPTYRFSGGNKLEFHKQIYHQRSKVETVFSVIKRKYGNYILSQTFESQKKELIFRLIAYNVDRKLILSLVLIRVSSEPFNISFKYLNF
;
A
#
# COMPACT_ATOMS: atom_id res chain seq x y z
N MET A 1 -12.21 -27.65 15.98
CA MET A 1 -11.64 -27.29 14.65
C MET A 1 -10.31 -26.59 14.90
N ILE A 2 -9.17 -27.20 14.58
CA ILE A 2 -7.82 -26.64 14.78
C ILE A 2 -7.69 -25.44 13.85
N LYS A 3 -7.58 -24.23 14.43
CA LYS A 3 -7.40 -23.00 13.64
C LYS A 3 -6.06 -23.09 12.92
N GLU A 4 -6.08 -23.13 11.59
CA GLU A 4 -4.84 -23.07 10.79
C GLU A 4 -3.98 -21.87 11.23
N PRO A 5 -2.65 -22.06 11.40
CA PRO A 5 -1.75 -20.97 11.77
C PRO A 5 -1.91 -19.79 10.80
N PHE A 6 -1.99 -18.58 11.33
CA PHE A 6 -2.16 -17.35 10.53
C PHE A 6 -1.14 -17.23 9.40
N LEU A 7 0.11 -17.67 9.63
CA LEU A 7 1.18 -17.65 8.63
C LEU A 7 0.85 -18.58 7.44
N LYS A 8 0.25 -19.74 7.67
CA LYS A 8 -0.18 -20.66 6.61
C LYS A 8 -1.22 -19.97 5.71
N ARG A 9 -2.24 -19.34 6.30
CA ARG A 9 -3.27 -18.60 5.57
C ARG A 9 -2.66 -17.45 4.78
N PHE A 10 -1.68 -16.72 5.35
CA PHE A 10 -0.96 -15.65 4.68
C PHE A 10 -0.25 -16.14 3.41
N VAL A 11 0.52 -17.23 3.51
CA VAL A 11 1.22 -17.80 2.35
C VAL A 11 0.23 -18.28 1.29
N LEU A 12 -0.86 -18.96 1.67
CA LEU A 12 -1.88 -19.42 0.73
C LEU A 12 -2.58 -18.26 0.01
N SER A 13 -2.93 -17.17 0.74
CA SER A 13 -3.52 -15.98 0.15
C SER A 13 -2.55 -15.26 -0.77
N THR A 14 -1.27 -15.19 -0.40
CA THR A 14 -0.21 -14.65 -1.25
C THR A 14 -0.06 -15.45 -2.54
N LYS A 15 -0.05 -16.78 -2.48
CA LYS A 15 0.01 -17.65 -3.67
C LYS A 15 -1.15 -17.40 -4.64
N LYS A 16 -2.36 -17.19 -4.13
CA LYS A 16 -3.52 -16.82 -4.96
C LYS A 16 -3.35 -15.44 -5.59
N LEU A 17 -2.79 -14.48 -4.85
CA LEU A 17 -2.60 -13.11 -5.32
C LEU A 17 -1.58 -13.03 -6.46
N VAL A 18 -0.44 -13.71 -6.34
CA VAL A 18 0.66 -13.62 -7.30
C VAL A 18 0.36 -14.27 -8.65
N THR A 19 -0.74 -15.03 -8.78
CA THR A 19 -1.17 -15.59 -10.08
C THR A 19 -1.57 -14.52 -11.09
N LYS A 20 -1.81 -13.28 -10.66
CA LYS A 20 -2.01 -12.12 -11.54
C LYS A 20 -0.77 -11.77 -12.38
N ILE A 21 0.40 -12.25 -11.99
CA ILE A 21 1.68 -12.05 -12.70
C ILE A 21 2.00 -13.29 -13.53
N PRO A 22 2.58 -13.16 -14.74
CA PRO A 22 3.01 -14.32 -15.52
C PRO A 22 3.96 -15.23 -14.75
N ARG A 23 3.75 -16.54 -14.85
CA ARG A 23 4.58 -17.54 -14.15
C ARG A 23 6.06 -17.45 -14.54
N TYR A 24 6.35 -17.08 -15.78
CA TYR A 24 7.68 -16.81 -16.31
C TYR A 24 7.63 -15.56 -17.20
N PHE A 25 8.68 -14.74 -17.20
CA PHE A 25 8.75 -13.55 -18.04
C PHE A 25 9.14 -13.88 -19.51
N SER A 26 9.74 -15.05 -19.73
CA SER A 26 10.17 -15.50 -21.06
C SER A 26 10.07 -17.03 -21.15
N LYS A 27 9.88 -17.54 -22.37
CA LYS A 27 9.96 -18.98 -22.66
C LYS A 27 11.34 -19.58 -22.36
N PHE A 28 12.37 -18.77 -22.37
CA PHE A 28 13.75 -19.15 -22.08
C PHE A 28 14.11 -18.99 -20.58
N SER A 29 13.17 -18.62 -19.73
CA SER A 29 13.42 -18.50 -18.28
C SER A 29 13.85 -19.85 -17.71
N ASN A 30 14.87 -19.82 -16.82
CA ASN A 30 15.23 -20.98 -16.04
C ASN A 30 14.05 -21.40 -15.14
N LYS A 31 13.59 -22.65 -15.30
CA LYS A 31 12.37 -23.19 -14.65
C LYS A 31 12.61 -23.75 -13.24
N ILE A 32 13.79 -23.56 -12.64
CA ILE A 32 14.07 -24.00 -11.27
C ILE A 32 13.14 -23.31 -10.27
N TYR A 33 12.93 -21.99 -10.45
CA TYR A 33 12.00 -21.19 -9.62
C TYR A 33 11.13 -20.34 -10.53
N ASP A 34 9.82 -20.44 -10.34
CA ASP A 34 8.88 -19.57 -11.06
C ASP A 34 8.75 -18.18 -10.39
N ASN A 35 8.09 -17.25 -11.07
CA ASN A 35 7.90 -15.90 -10.56
C ASN A 35 6.96 -15.88 -9.35
N HIS A 36 5.97 -16.78 -9.30
CA HIS A 36 5.02 -16.87 -8.20
C HIS A 36 5.71 -17.28 -6.89
N GLN A 37 6.64 -18.24 -6.96
CA GLN A 37 7.45 -18.66 -5.81
C GLN A 37 8.32 -17.50 -5.30
N LYS A 38 9.06 -16.83 -6.21
CA LYS A 38 9.93 -15.71 -5.85
C LYS A 38 9.16 -14.53 -5.29
N LEU A 39 8.01 -14.16 -5.89
CA LEU A 39 7.13 -13.10 -5.39
C LEU A 39 6.58 -13.44 -4.00
N SER A 40 6.11 -14.69 -3.81
CA SER A 40 5.59 -15.14 -2.52
C SER A 40 6.65 -15.06 -1.42
N ILE A 41 7.90 -15.40 -1.72
CA ILE A 41 9.02 -15.27 -0.78
C ILE A 41 9.28 -13.78 -0.46
N LEU A 42 9.26 -12.88 -1.46
CA LEU A 42 9.49 -11.45 -1.25
C LEU A 42 8.38 -10.79 -0.41
N ILE A 43 7.11 -11.17 -0.63
CA ILE A 43 5.98 -10.69 0.17
C ILE A 43 6.08 -11.23 1.61
N LEU A 44 6.39 -12.51 1.76
CA LEU A 44 6.60 -13.13 3.07
C LEU A 44 7.77 -12.49 3.84
N ARG A 45 8.86 -12.16 3.14
CA ARG A 45 10.01 -11.42 3.68
C ARG A 45 9.57 -10.12 4.33
N GLN A 46 8.75 -9.32 3.66
CA GLN A 46 8.22 -8.07 4.22
C GLN A 46 7.32 -8.32 5.44
N ARG A 47 6.48 -9.35 5.37
CA ARG A 47 5.58 -9.70 6.48
C ARG A 47 6.35 -10.08 7.75
N LEU A 48 7.48 -10.76 7.60
CA LEU A 48 8.36 -11.19 8.70
C LEU A 48 9.45 -10.15 9.05
N LYS A 49 9.54 -9.03 8.34
CA LYS A 49 10.59 -8.00 8.50
C LYS A 49 12.02 -8.54 8.34
N MET A 50 12.19 -9.56 7.52
CA MET A 50 13.48 -10.24 7.33
C MET A 50 14.30 -9.59 6.22
N THR A 51 15.62 -9.68 6.33
CA THR A 51 16.57 -9.42 5.25
C THR A 51 16.50 -10.55 4.20
N TYR A 52 17.18 -10.38 3.06
CA TYR A 52 17.26 -11.44 2.05
C TYR A 52 17.98 -12.70 2.56
N ARG A 53 18.99 -12.56 3.41
CA ARG A 53 19.71 -13.70 3.99
C ARG A 53 18.88 -14.40 5.05
N GLU A 54 18.20 -13.66 5.91
CA GLU A 54 17.35 -14.22 6.97
C GLU A 54 16.17 -15.00 6.42
N ILE A 55 15.47 -14.51 5.38
CA ILE A 55 14.36 -15.28 4.78
C ILE A 55 14.84 -16.57 4.13
N ILE A 56 16.05 -16.60 3.54
CA ILE A 56 16.63 -17.82 3.00
C ILE A 56 16.97 -18.80 4.12
N ASN A 57 17.58 -18.33 5.21
CA ASN A 57 17.86 -19.16 6.38
C ASN A 57 16.57 -19.68 6.99
N PHE A 58 15.55 -18.84 7.17
CA PHE A 58 14.24 -19.27 7.63
C PHE A 58 13.67 -20.42 6.76
N LEU A 59 13.76 -20.29 5.44
CA LEU A 59 13.29 -21.34 4.52
C LEU A 59 14.14 -22.63 4.58
N LYS A 60 15.45 -22.52 4.83
CA LYS A 60 16.33 -23.69 5.00
C LYS A 60 15.96 -24.51 6.23
N PHE A 61 15.57 -23.86 7.32
CA PHE A 61 15.24 -24.51 8.59
C PHE A 61 13.74 -24.75 8.79
N ASN A 62 12.86 -24.33 7.86
CA ASN A 62 11.43 -24.53 7.97
C ASN A 62 10.84 -25.34 6.80
N PRO A 63 10.80 -26.70 6.93
CA PRO A 63 10.28 -27.58 5.87
C PRO A 63 8.82 -27.27 5.51
N LEU A 64 8.00 -26.89 6.49
CA LEU A 64 6.60 -26.57 6.28
C LEU A 64 6.44 -25.33 5.39
N ALA A 65 7.22 -24.27 5.64
CA ALA A 65 7.21 -23.06 4.81
C ALA A 65 7.67 -23.37 3.36
N ARG A 66 8.66 -24.23 3.19
CA ARG A 66 9.09 -24.71 1.86
C ARG A 66 7.98 -25.45 1.13
N ALA A 67 7.33 -26.40 1.81
CA ALA A 67 6.22 -27.17 1.23
C ALA A 67 5.06 -26.25 0.81
N MET A 68 4.67 -25.29 1.67
CA MET A 68 3.62 -24.31 1.35
C MET A 68 3.95 -23.46 0.12
N LEU A 69 5.22 -23.12 -0.10
CA LEU A 69 5.70 -22.37 -1.26
C LEU A 69 6.00 -23.24 -2.47
N ASN A 70 5.78 -24.57 -2.39
CA ASN A 70 6.11 -25.55 -3.41
C ASN A 70 7.59 -25.50 -3.84
N LEU A 71 8.50 -25.30 -2.90
CA LEU A 71 9.94 -25.18 -3.16
C LEU A 71 10.60 -26.55 -3.05
N LYS A 72 11.07 -27.11 -4.16
CA LYS A 72 11.93 -28.30 -4.18
C LYS A 72 13.32 -28.00 -3.63
N LYS A 73 13.88 -26.84 -3.94
CA LYS A 73 15.16 -26.31 -3.46
C LYS A 73 14.96 -24.88 -2.98
N VAL A 74 15.69 -24.45 -1.95
CA VAL A 74 15.67 -23.06 -1.47
C VAL A 74 16.54 -22.22 -2.41
N PRO A 75 16.04 -21.08 -2.92
CA PRO A 75 16.86 -20.21 -3.76
C PRO A 75 17.96 -19.53 -2.94
N GLU A 76 19.06 -19.16 -3.59
CA GLU A 76 20.03 -18.28 -2.98
C GLU A 76 19.52 -16.83 -2.90
N PHE A 77 19.99 -16.07 -1.91
CA PHE A 77 19.55 -14.69 -1.70
C PHE A 77 19.83 -13.80 -2.92
N THR A 78 20.91 -14.05 -3.66
CA THR A 78 21.25 -13.36 -4.91
C THR A 78 20.23 -13.59 -6.00
N THR A 79 19.58 -14.76 -6.05
CA THR A 79 18.47 -15.06 -6.98
C THR A 79 17.27 -14.16 -6.71
N LEU A 80 16.93 -13.95 -5.44
CA LEU A 80 15.85 -13.07 -5.05
C LEU A 80 16.18 -11.59 -5.33
N ILE A 81 17.42 -11.16 -5.11
CA ILE A 81 17.87 -9.79 -5.41
C ILE A 81 17.79 -9.53 -6.92
N LYS A 82 18.35 -10.44 -7.74
CA LYS A 82 18.30 -10.34 -9.20
C LYS A 82 16.85 -10.30 -9.71
N PHE A 83 15.97 -11.12 -9.13
CA PHE A 83 14.55 -11.11 -9.46
C PHE A 83 13.87 -9.80 -9.05
N HIS A 84 14.09 -9.33 -7.81
CA HIS A 84 13.56 -8.05 -7.33
C HIS A 84 13.97 -6.87 -8.24
N ASN A 85 15.23 -6.87 -8.72
CA ASN A 85 15.70 -5.81 -9.60
C ASN A 85 15.02 -5.81 -10.97
N ARG A 86 14.63 -6.98 -11.49
CA ARG A 86 13.92 -7.12 -12.77
C ARG A 86 12.45 -6.73 -12.73
N LEU A 87 11.81 -6.81 -11.55
CA LEU A 87 10.39 -6.43 -11.40
C LEU A 87 10.18 -4.96 -11.71
N LYS A 88 9.10 -4.65 -12.41
CA LYS A 88 8.66 -3.28 -12.65
C LYS A 88 7.64 -2.87 -11.57
N PRO A 89 7.67 -1.62 -11.07
CA PRO A 89 6.68 -1.13 -10.11
C PRO A 89 5.24 -1.27 -10.60
N GLU A 90 5.00 -1.14 -11.91
CA GLU A 90 3.69 -1.26 -12.54
C GLU A 90 3.13 -2.69 -12.41
N GLU A 91 3.99 -3.71 -12.57
CA GLU A 91 3.61 -5.11 -12.36
C GLU A 91 3.22 -5.36 -10.90
N LEU A 92 3.95 -4.79 -9.96
CA LEU A 92 3.62 -4.90 -8.54
C LEU A 92 2.32 -4.17 -8.17
N ASN A 93 2.03 -3.04 -8.81
CA ASN A 93 0.78 -2.30 -8.60
C ASN A 93 -0.46 -3.13 -8.99
N SER A 94 -0.34 -4.04 -9.97
CA SER A 94 -1.43 -4.95 -10.33
C SER A 94 -1.80 -5.93 -9.21
N LEU A 95 -0.91 -6.13 -8.24
CA LEU A 95 -1.15 -6.95 -7.04
C LEU A 95 -1.84 -6.18 -5.90
N LEU A 96 -2.00 -4.85 -6.01
CA LEU A 96 -2.87 -4.10 -5.11
C LEU A 96 -4.33 -4.44 -5.40
N CYS A 97 -5.24 -3.99 -4.54
CA CYS A 97 -6.66 -4.38 -4.61
C CYS A 97 -7.43 -3.80 -5.79
N ASP A 98 -8.72 -4.16 -5.85
CA ASP A 98 -9.68 -3.75 -6.85
C ASP A 98 -9.72 -2.22 -7.01
N LYS A 99 -10.16 -1.78 -8.20
CA LYS A 99 -10.14 -0.37 -8.58
C LYS A 99 -11.46 0.37 -8.29
N GLN A 100 -12.39 -0.26 -7.57
CA GLN A 100 -13.69 0.31 -7.24
C GLN A 100 -13.98 0.24 -5.74
N ALA A 101 -14.49 1.34 -5.19
CA ALA A 101 -14.93 1.47 -3.81
C ALA A 101 -16.09 2.49 -3.72
N ASN A 102 -16.84 2.51 -2.62
CA ASN A 102 -17.83 3.55 -2.40
C ASN A 102 -17.15 4.88 -2.02
N ILE A 103 -16.31 4.86 -0.98
CA ILE A 103 -15.57 6.03 -0.49
C ILE A 103 -14.07 5.73 -0.53
N ILE A 104 -13.31 6.58 -1.22
CA ILE A 104 -11.85 6.50 -1.26
C ILE A 104 -11.25 7.61 -0.40
N ALA A 105 -10.38 7.24 0.54
CA ALA A 105 -9.58 8.18 1.31
C ALA A 105 -8.16 8.28 0.76
N VAL A 106 -7.67 9.52 0.64
CA VAL A 106 -6.31 9.83 0.15
C VAL A 106 -5.54 10.58 1.20
N ASP A 107 -4.31 10.13 1.45
CA ASP A 107 -3.36 10.85 2.31
C ASP A 107 -1.92 10.48 1.95
N ALA A 108 -0.95 11.24 2.50
CA ALA A 108 0.47 11.04 2.27
C ALA A 108 1.26 10.95 3.57
N SER A 109 2.29 10.10 3.58
CA SER A 109 3.18 9.97 4.73
C SER A 109 4.63 9.77 4.32
N GLY A 110 5.57 10.24 5.16
CA GLY A 110 7.00 10.04 4.97
C GLY A 110 7.47 8.69 5.52
N PHE A 111 8.40 8.04 4.78
CA PHE A 111 9.14 6.86 5.21
C PHE A 111 10.63 7.18 5.20
N GLN A 112 11.32 6.85 6.28
CA GLN A 112 12.72 7.22 6.46
C GLN A 112 13.62 6.33 5.59
N THR A 113 14.65 6.94 5.00
CA THR A 113 15.71 6.24 4.26
C THR A 113 17.03 6.45 5.02
N ASN A 114 17.44 5.45 5.80
CA ASN A 114 18.62 5.57 6.66
C ASN A 114 19.87 5.06 5.95
N HIS A 115 20.47 5.89 5.11
CA HIS A 115 21.73 5.52 4.47
C HIS A 115 22.93 6.38 4.90
N MET A 116 22.70 7.38 5.74
CA MET A 116 23.79 8.26 6.23
C MET A 116 23.61 8.60 7.70
N SER A 117 24.73 8.71 8.45
CA SER A 117 24.70 9.23 9.80
C SER A 117 24.22 10.69 9.80
N TYR A 118 23.61 11.11 10.90
CA TYR A 118 23.16 12.50 11.09
C TYR A 118 24.30 13.52 10.91
N HIS A 119 25.46 13.20 11.47
CA HIS A 119 26.65 14.04 11.40
C HIS A 119 27.16 14.21 9.97
N TYR A 120 27.29 13.11 9.22
CA TYR A 120 27.72 13.12 7.82
C TYR A 120 26.73 13.88 6.92
N ALA A 121 25.45 13.68 7.13
CA ALA A 121 24.41 14.40 6.40
C ALA A 121 24.46 15.94 6.66
N ASN A 122 24.81 16.38 7.87
CA ASN A 122 24.93 17.80 8.21
C ASN A 122 26.17 18.46 7.60
N GLN A 123 27.30 17.77 7.57
CA GLN A 123 28.53 18.29 6.93
C GLN A 123 28.35 18.55 5.42
N TRP A 124 27.57 17.72 4.73
CA TRP A 124 27.30 17.88 3.29
C TRP A 124 26.13 18.81 2.98
N HIS A 125 25.32 19.18 3.97
CA HIS A 125 24.21 20.13 3.78
C HIS A 125 24.64 21.58 3.47
N SER A 126 25.88 21.92 3.75
CA SER A 126 26.40 23.27 3.49
C SER A 126 26.59 23.54 1.98
N GLN A 127 26.80 22.51 1.16
CA GLN A 127 27.12 22.67 -0.26
C GLN A 127 26.00 22.31 -1.24
N ASP A 128 25.08 21.37 -0.95
CA ASP A 128 23.97 21.04 -1.84
C ASP A 128 22.76 20.42 -1.11
N LYS A 129 21.88 21.27 -0.61
CA LYS A 129 20.65 20.90 0.13
C LYS A 129 19.69 19.98 -0.62
N ARG A 130 19.89 19.75 -1.93
CA ARG A 130 18.99 18.97 -2.78
C ARG A 130 19.34 17.49 -2.88
N LYS A 131 20.57 17.07 -2.61
CA LYS A 131 21.04 15.69 -2.86
C LYS A 131 20.66 14.65 -1.82
N TYR A 132 20.44 15.06 -0.56
CA TYR A 132 20.30 14.09 0.53
C TYR A 132 18.93 14.16 1.21
N ARG A 133 17.99 13.41 0.67
CA ARG A 133 16.63 13.33 1.24
C ARG A 133 16.51 12.12 2.14
N ARG A 134 16.15 12.36 3.39
CA ARG A 134 16.04 11.36 4.45
C ARG A 134 14.72 10.59 4.43
N TYR A 135 13.82 10.87 3.50
CA TYR A 135 12.52 10.20 3.44
C TYR A 135 11.97 10.09 2.02
N LEU A 136 11.21 9.03 1.82
CA LEU A 136 10.32 8.88 0.68
C LEU A 136 8.92 9.36 1.06
N LYS A 137 8.31 10.13 0.20
CA LYS A 137 6.90 10.47 0.32
C LYS A 137 6.08 9.38 -0.37
N LEU A 138 5.21 8.75 0.40
CA LEU A 138 4.23 7.78 -0.07
C LEU A 138 2.83 8.39 0.04
N THR A 139 2.16 8.60 -1.09
CA THR A 139 0.73 8.94 -1.17
C THR A 139 -0.05 7.67 -1.50
N ILE A 140 -1.11 7.37 -0.76
CA ILE A 140 -1.98 6.22 -1.00
C ILE A 140 -3.42 6.63 -1.16
N ALA A 141 -4.17 5.84 -1.92
CA ALA A 141 -5.62 5.82 -1.96
C ALA A 141 -6.11 4.51 -1.38
N ILE A 142 -7.02 4.56 -0.42
CA ILE A 142 -7.59 3.38 0.24
C ILE A 142 -9.11 3.34 0.07
N ASP A 143 -9.67 2.14 0.02
CA ASP A 143 -11.09 1.93 0.26
C ASP A 143 -11.37 2.08 1.76
N THR A 144 -12.26 2.99 2.14
CA THR A 144 -12.55 3.25 3.56
C THR A 144 -13.29 2.11 4.24
N ASN A 145 -14.02 1.28 3.50
CA ASN A 145 -14.77 0.16 4.05
C ASN A 145 -13.84 -1.00 4.43
N THR A 146 -13.04 -1.45 3.48
CA THR A 146 -12.12 -2.58 3.68
C THR A 146 -10.77 -2.17 4.24
N GLN A 147 -10.39 -0.89 4.10
CA GLN A 147 -9.07 -0.33 4.36
C GLN A 147 -7.95 -0.95 3.48
N TYR A 148 -8.29 -1.47 2.30
CA TYR A 148 -7.29 -1.91 1.33
C TYR A 148 -6.62 -0.71 0.66
N VAL A 149 -5.32 -0.80 0.48
CA VAL A 149 -4.58 0.14 -0.39
C VAL A 149 -4.88 -0.23 -1.84
N MET A 150 -5.51 0.69 -2.57
CA MET A 150 -5.94 0.52 -3.95
C MET A 150 -4.91 1.05 -4.94
N ALA A 151 -4.30 2.19 -4.61
CA ALA A 151 -3.26 2.82 -5.44
C ALA A 151 -2.24 3.55 -4.58
N GLN A 152 -1.08 3.84 -5.18
CA GLN A 152 0.02 4.52 -4.51
C GLN A 152 0.84 5.38 -5.46
N LYS A 153 1.50 6.40 -4.92
CA LYS A 153 2.54 7.18 -5.58
C LYS A 153 3.70 7.42 -4.63
N ILE A 154 4.92 7.09 -5.07
CA ILE A 154 6.14 7.23 -4.27
C ILE A 154 7.05 8.25 -4.92
N ARG A 155 7.57 9.19 -4.13
CA ARG A 155 8.49 10.25 -4.57
C ARG A 155 9.63 10.46 -3.58
N LEU A 156 10.79 10.87 -4.11
CA LEU A 156 11.90 11.41 -3.33
C LEU A 156 11.69 12.89 -3.00
N SER A 157 10.92 13.60 -3.84
CA SER A 157 10.80 15.04 -3.80
C SER A 157 9.70 15.51 -2.85
N PRO A 158 9.97 16.51 -1.97
CA PRO A 158 8.92 17.23 -1.27
C PRO A 158 8.17 18.08 -2.30
N ARG A 159 7.13 17.53 -2.89
CA ARG A 159 6.15 18.27 -3.67
C ARG A 159 4.87 18.43 -2.87
N HIS A 160 4.11 19.45 -3.18
CA HIS A 160 2.81 19.67 -2.59
C HIS A 160 1.89 18.48 -2.83
N ASP A 161 1.11 18.08 -1.84
CA ASP A 161 0.25 16.87 -1.87
C ASP A 161 -0.78 16.91 -2.99
N THR A 162 -1.25 18.11 -3.36
CA THR A 162 -2.19 18.34 -4.47
C THR A 162 -1.70 17.77 -5.80
N ILE A 163 -0.38 17.66 -6.02
CA ILE A 163 0.18 17.19 -7.30
C ILE A 163 0.03 15.68 -7.46
N ASP A 164 0.16 14.91 -6.36
CA ASP A 164 0.08 13.45 -6.40
C ASP A 164 -1.36 12.93 -6.40
N PHE A 165 -2.31 13.75 -6.00
CA PHE A 165 -3.71 13.41 -5.87
C PHE A 165 -4.35 12.84 -7.15
N PRO A 166 -4.26 13.48 -8.32
CA PRO A 166 -4.81 12.92 -9.55
C PRO A 166 -4.12 11.60 -9.97
N PHE A 167 -2.82 11.45 -9.67
CA PHE A 167 -2.07 10.26 -10.05
C PHE A 167 -2.49 9.00 -9.30
N VAL A 168 -2.89 9.13 -8.03
CA VAL A 168 -3.34 7.96 -7.25
C VAL A 168 -4.80 7.62 -7.51
N LEU A 169 -5.56 8.54 -8.07
CA LEU A 169 -7.01 8.38 -8.27
C LEU A 169 -7.41 8.05 -9.71
N ARG A 170 -6.61 8.37 -10.72
CA ARG A 170 -6.99 8.35 -12.15
C ARG A 170 -7.58 7.03 -12.65
N ASP A 171 -7.16 5.90 -12.09
CA ASP A 171 -7.59 4.56 -12.51
C ASP A 171 -8.61 3.94 -11.54
N LEU A 172 -9.11 4.73 -10.57
CA LEU A 172 -10.03 4.29 -9.54
C LEU A 172 -11.45 4.83 -9.80
N LYS A 173 -12.46 4.09 -9.33
CA LYS A 173 -13.88 4.47 -9.39
C LYS A 173 -14.45 4.49 -7.98
N CYS A 174 -15.22 5.54 -7.65
CA CYS A 174 -15.89 5.67 -6.37
C CYS A 174 -17.04 6.70 -6.45
N ASP A 175 -17.86 6.77 -5.42
CA ASP A 175 -18.90 7.79 -5.28
C ASP A 175 -18.32 9.04 -4.61
N TYR A 176 -17.48 8.85 -3.59
CA TYR A 176 -16.87 9.94 -2.82
C TYR A 176 -15.36 9.80 -2.69
N VAL A 177 -14.67 10.95 -2.76
CA VAL A 177 -13.25 11.06 -2.47
C VAL A 177 -13.05 11.96 -1.26
N VAL A 178 -12.48 11.41 -0.17
CA VAL A 178 -12.17 12.15 1.04
C VAL A 178 -10.65 12.39 1.14
N ALA A 179 -10.26 13.62 1.45
CA ALA A 179 -8.86 13.97 1.65
C ALA A 179 -8.73 15.17 2.60
N ASP A 180 -7.52 15.39 3.12
CA ASP A 180 -7.24 16.52 3.98
C ASP A 180 -7.33 17.86 3.23
N ARG A 181 -7.49 18.94 3.99
CA ARG A 181 -7.49 20.33 3.51
C ARG A 181 -6.25 20.67 2.67
N GLY A 182 -5.13 19.98 2.90
CA GLY A 182 -3.91 20.06 2.11
C GLY A 182 -4.11 19.76 0.62
N TYR A 183 -5.10 18.94 0.28
CA TYR A 183 -5.43 18.54 -1.11
C TYR A 183 -6.41 19.50 -1.81
N ASP A 184 -6.94 20.50 -1.09
CA ASP A 184 -7.90 21.44 -1.68
C ASP A 184 -7.27 22.28 -2.77
N SER A 185 -7.75 22.13 -3.99
CA SER A 185 -7.46 22.96 -5.15
C SER A 185 -8.57 22.88 -6.19
N LYS A 186 -8.78 23.95 -6.95
CA LYS A 186 -9.74 23.98 -8.07
C LYS A 186 -9.48 22.85 -9.06
N LYS A 187 -8.20 22.52 -9.33
CA LYS A 187 -7.78 21.44 -10.23
C LYS A 187 -8.22 20.08 -9.72
N ASN A 188 -7.97 19.79 -8.43
CA ASN A 188 -8.31 18.49 -7.83
C ASN A 188 -9.81 18.28 -7.74
N ARG A 189 -10.58 19.32 -7.37
CA ARG A 189 -12.05 19.23 -7.35
C ARG A 189 -12.63 19.00 -8.75
N ARG A 190 -12.12 19.73 -9.78
CA ARG A 190 -12.53 19.50 -11.17
C ARG A 190 -12.19 18.10 -11.65
N PHE A 191 -11.03 17.57 -11.26
CA PHE A 191 -10.61 16.21 -11.59
C PHE A 191 -11.60 15.18 -11.02
N VAL A 192 -11.94 15.27 -9.73
CA VAL A 192 -12.88 14.36 -9.08
C VAL A 192 -14.28 14.46 -9.69
N LEU A 193 -14.81 15.67 -9.87
CA LEU A 193 -16.16 15.90 -10.41
C LEU A 193 -16.29 15.50 -11.88
N ARG A 194 -15.33 15.91 -12.73
CA ARG A 194 -15.47 15.77 -14.20
C ARG A 194 -14.87 14.48 -14.74
N GLN A 195 -13.70 14.07 -14.24
CA GLN A 195 -13.01 12.88 -14.77
C GLN A 195 -13.40 11.61 -14.03
N MET A 196 -13.52 11.65 -12.70
CA MET A 196 -13.94 10.49 -11.93
C MET A 196 -15.47 10.36 -11.83
N LYS A 197 -16.23 11.46 -12.06
CA LYS A 197 -17.69 11.54 -11.83
C LYS A 197 -18.06 11.21 -10.39
N SER A 198 -17.27 11.69 -9.45
CA SER A 198 -17.36 11.43 -8.00
C SER A 198 -17.48 12.75 -7.23
N PHE A 199 -17.89 12.69 -5.96
CA PHE A 199 -18.01 13.87 -5.10
C PHE A 199 -16.75 14.07 -4.24
N PRO A 200 -16.10 15.28 -4.27
CA PRO A 200 -14.92 15.59 -3.46
C PRO A 200 -15.32 16.11 -2.08
N GLU A 201 -15.19 15.30 -1.04
CA GLU A 201 -15.35 15.69 0.36
C GLU A 201 -14.01 16.16 0.94
N ILE A 202 -13.54 17.32 0.48
CA ILE A 202 -12.29 17.96 0.88
C ILE A 202 -12.63 19.31 1.53
N PRO A 203 -12.20 19.61 2.77
CA PRO A 203 -12.47 20.91 3.38
C PRO A 203 -11.83 22.05 2.59
N TYR A 204 -12.52 23.18 2.51
CA TYR A 204 -11.97 24.38 1.83
C TYR A 204 -10.85 25.02 2.65
N ARG A 205 -9.76 25.45 1.99
CA ARG A 205 -8.62 26.15 2.65
C ARG A 205 -9.00 27.54 3.14
N SER A 206 -9.84 28.23 2.40
CA SER A 206 -10.22 29.61 2.67
C SER A 206 -11.74 29.70 2.86
N ILE A 207 -12.16 30.51 3.81
CA ILE A 207 -13.54 30.95 3.98
C ILE A 207 -13.89 32.03 2.93
N SER A 208 -12.97 32.32 1.98
CA SER A 208 -13.18 33.37 0.98
C SER A 208 -14.49 33.13 0.20
N PRO A 209 -15.37 34.12 0.16
CA PRO A 209 -16.64 34.06 -0.55
C PRO A 209 -16.52 33.83 -2.06
N THR A 210 -15.32 34.04 -2.60
CA THR A 210 -15.02 33.95 -4.05
C THR A 210 -14.78 32.52 -4.56
N TYR A 211 -14.78 31.50 -3.68
CA TYR A 211 -14.66 30.11 -4.10
C TYR A 211 -16.02 29.58 -4.60
N ARG A 212 -16.61 30.26 -5.57
CA ARG A 212 -17.76 29.75 -6.30
C ARG A 212 -17.26 28.91 -7.47
N PHE A 213 -17.72 27.66 -7.58
CA PHE A 213 -17.65 26.96 -8.87
C PHE A 213 -18.37 27.81 -9.90
N SER A 214 -17.85 27.86 -11.14
CA SER A 214 -18.56 28.44 -12.28
C SER A 214 -19.89 27.68 -12.46
N GLY A 215 -20.93 28.15 -11.82
CA GLY A 215 -22.24 27.48 -11.70
C GLY A 215 -22.99 27.86 -10.42
N GLY A 216 -22.38 28.65 -9.52
CA GLY A 216 -23.08 29.33 -8.41
C GLY A 216 -23.32 28.50 -7.15
N ASN A 217 -23.34 27.17 -7.18
CA ASN A 217 -23.69 26.36 -6.03
C ASN A 217 -22.45 25.87 -5.28
N LYS A 218 -22.41 26.10 -3.95
CA LYS A 218 -21.48 25.38 -3.06
C LYS A 218 -21.87 23.92 -3.08
N LEU A 219 -20.90 23.03 -3.32
CA LEU A 219 -21.10 21.61 -3.07
C LEU A 219 -21.41 21.43 -1.58
N GLU A 220 -22.47 20.71 -1.29
CA GLU A 220 -22.80 20.33 0.08
C GLU A 220 -21.65 19.48 0.65
N PHE A 221 -21.24 19.75 1.89
CA PHE A 221 -20.15 19.05 2.57
C PHE A 221 -20.72 18.10 3.62
N HIS A 222 -20.50 16.81 3.39
CA HIS A 222 -21.01 15.75 4.26
C HIS A 222 -19.99 15.38 5.33
N LYS A 223 -20.09 15.95 6.53
CA LYS A 223 -19.16 15.68 7.65
C LYS A 223 -19.00 14.20 7.96
N GLN A 224 -20.07 13.42 7.95
CA GLN A 224 -20.03 11.98 8.24
C GLN A 224 -19.18 11.21 7.22
N ILE A 225 -19.26 11.55 5.93
CA ILE A 225 -18.43 10.98 4.87
C ILE A 225 -16.99 11.41 5.06
N TYR A 226 -16.75 12.69 5.35
CA TYR A 226 -15.41 13.23 5.58
C TYR A 226 -14.71 12.56 6.76
N HIS A 227 -15.39 12.21 7.84
CA HIS A 227 -14.80 11.52 8.99
C HIS A 227 -14.19 10.17 8.64
N GLN A 228 -14.60 9.53 7.54
CA GLN A 228 -13.98 8.32 7.03
C GLN A 228 -12.50 8.52 6.63
N ARG A 229 -12.04 9.77 6.47
CA ARG A 229 -10.64 10.11 6.21
C ARG A 229 -9.68 9.54 7.25
N SER A 230 -10.06 9.53 8.53
CA SER A 230 -9.23 9.01 9.61
C SER A 230 -8.74 7.56 9.39
N LYS A 231 -9.47 6.79 8.59
CA LYS A 231 -9.10 5.41 8.26
C LYS A 231 -7.78 5.31 7.49
N VAL A 232 -7.41 6.31 6.67
CA VAL A 232 -6.10 6.28 5.97
C VAL A 232 -4.94 6.50 6.93
N GLU A 233 -5.12 7.30 7.96
CA GLU A 233 -4.14 7.49 9.04
C GLU A 233 -3.92 6.18 9.82
N THR A 234 -5.02 5.46 10.09
CA THR A 234 -4.95 4.11 10.70
C THR A 234 -4.16 3.15 9.82
N VAL A 235 -4.39 3.16 8.50
CA VAL A 235 -3.64 2.33 7.55
C VAL A 235 -2.15 2.64 7.60
N PHE A 236 -1.75 3.92 7.55
CA PHE A 236 -0.35 4.32 7.68
C PHE A 236 0.27 3.89 9.02
N SER A 237 -0.47 4.07 10.13
CA SER A 237 -0.03 3.65 11.45
C SER A 237 0.26 2.14 11.50
N VAL A 238 -0.64 1.32 10.95
CA VAL A 238 -0.44 -0.14 10.88
C VAL A 238 0.75 -0.50 9.99
N ILE A 239 0.89 0.12 8.81
CA ILE A 239 2.00 -0.14 7.90
C ILE A 239 3.33 0.17 8.59
N LYS A 240 3.48 1.34 9.21
CA LYS A 240 4.71 1.75 9.90
C LYS A 240 5.06 0.86 11.07
N ARG A 241 4.09 0.52 11.92
CA ARG A 241 4.33 -0.34 13.09
C ARG A 241 4.62 -1.79 12.70
N LYS A 242 3.83 -2.35 11.78
CA LYS A 242 3.87 -3.78 11.46
C LYS A 242 4.96 -4.12 10.44
N TYR A 243 5.24 -3.24 9.47
CA TYR A 243 6.19 -3.50 8.38
C TYR A 243 7.44 -2.62 8.44
N GLY A 244 7.48 -1.66 9.36
CA GLY A 244 8.60 -0.78 9.61
C GLY A 244 8.48 0.58 8.92
N ASN A 245 9.09 1.59 9.56
CA ASN A 245 9.12 2.96 9.06
C ASN A 245 10.40 3.26 8.24
N TYR A 246 11.42 2.42 8.37
CA TYR A 246 12.69 2.57 7.66
C TYR A 246 12.71 1.73 6.38
N ILE A 247 13.29 2.29 5.32
CA ILE A 247 13.53 1.62 4.05
C ILE A 247 14.97 1.14 4.03
N LEU A 248 15.16 -0.17 3.83
CA LEU A 248 16.49 -0.79 3.84
C LEU A 248 17.19 -0.73 2.48
N SER A 249 16.42 -0.64 1.41
CA SER A 249 16.96 -0.57 0.04
C SER A 249 17.69 0.75 -0.21
N GLN A 250 18.79 0.72 -0.97
CA GLN A 250 19.65 1.87 -1.22
C GLN A 250 19.21 2.71 -2.42
N THR A 251 18.91 2.06 -3.56
CA THR A 251 18.51 2.78 -4.77
C THR A 251 17.03 3.16 -4.74
N PHE A 252 16.68 4.28 -5.35
CA PHE A 252 15.28 4.76 -5.38
C PHE A 252 14.32 3.74 -5.98
N GLU A 253 14.71 3.05 -7.05
CA GLU A 253 13.87 2.02 -7.67
C GLU A 253 13.65 0.81 -6.75
N SER A 254 14.67 0.38 -6.00
CA SER A 254 14.53 -0.68 -5.00
C SER A 254 13.71 -0.23 -3.79
N GLN A 255 13.84 1.02 -3.38
CA GLN A 255 13.06 1.64 -2.31
C GLN A 255 11.56 1.69 -2.65
N LYS A 256 11.21 2.08 -3.89
CA LYS A 256 9.83 2.02 -4.37
C LYS A 256 9.25 0.61 -4.27
N LYS A 257 9.98 -0.37 -4.81
CA LYS A 257 9.53 -1.77 -4.78
C LYS A 257 9.37 -2.29 -3.36
N GLU A 258 10.30 -1.95 -2.47
CA GLU A 258 10.21 -2.32 -1.05
C GLU A 258 8.93 -1.79 -0.40
N LEU A 259 8.59 -0.51 -0.62
CA LEU A 259 7.33 0.06 -0.14
C LEU A 259 6.11 -0.64 -0.75
N ILE A 260 6.10 -0.89 -2.06
CA ILE A 260 4.98 -1.57 -2.73
C ILE A 260 4.80 -2.98 -2.15
N PHE A 261 5.88 -3.72 -1.90
CA PHE A 261 5.80 -5.03 -1.25
C PHE A 261 5.21 -4.96 0.17
N ARG A 262 5.50 -3.89 0.94
CA ARG A 262 4.87 -3.65 2.25
C ARG A 262 3.37 -3.41 2.12
N LEU A 263 2.94 -2.64 1.12
CA LEU A 263 1.53 -2.40 0.84
C LEU A 263 0.80 -3.69 0.43
N ILE A 264 1.43 -4.51 -0.40
CA ILE A 264 0.89 -5.82 -0.80
C ILE A 264 0.76 -6.74 0.43
N ALA A 265 1.80 -6.84 1.26
CA ALA A 265 1.76 -7.63 2.48
C ALA A 265 0.69 -7.14 3.45
N TYR A 266 0.50 -5.83 3.57
CA TYR A 266 -0.57 -5.22 4.35
C TYR A 266 -1.96 -5.63 3.82
N ASN A 267 -2.19 -5.54 2.51
CA ASN A 267 -3.47 -5.94 1.90
C ASN A 267 -3.79 -7.42 2.12
N VAL A 268 -2.78 -8.31 2.02
CA VAL A 268 -2.94 -9.74 2.32
C VAL A 268 -3.31 -9.95 3.78
N ASP A 269 -2.63 -9.31 4.72
CA ASP A 269 -2.96 -9.39 6.15
C ASP A 269 -4.37 -8.87 6.43
N ARG A 270 -4.74 -7.74 5.83
CA ARG A 270 -6.05 -7.13 6.01
C ARG A 270 -7.16 -8.03 5.50
N LYS A 271 -6.97 -8.67 4.34
CA LYS A 271 -7.91 -9.65 3.78
C LYS A 271 -8.16 -10.81 4.74
N LEU A 272 -7.12 -11.32 5.38
CA LEU A 272 -7.23 -12.40 6.34
C LEU A 272 -8.00 -11.98 7.59
N ILE A 273 -7.74 -10.77 8.10
CA ILE A 273 -8.46 -10.23 9.26
C ILE A 273 -9.95 -10.10 8.94
N LEU A 274 -10.30 -9.51 7.80
CA LEU A 274 -11.70 -9.36 7.39
C LEU A 274 -12.40 -10.71 7.22
N SER A 275 -11.73 -11.71 6.63
CA SER A 275 -12.31 -13.04 6.49
C SER A 275 -12.56 -13.72 7.85
N LEU A 276 -11.72 -13.47 8.85
CA LEU A 276 -11.92 -14.00 10.22
C LEU A 276 -13.09 -13.31 10.94
N VAL A 277 -13.26 -12.00 10.73
CA VAL A 277 -14.39 -11.24 11.29
C VAL A 277 -15.71 -11.75 10.71
N LEU A 278 -15.79 -11.94 9.39
CA LEU A 278 -16.98 -12.46 8.72
C LEU A 278 -17.35 -13.87 9.22
N ILE A 279 -16.37 -14.75 9.42
CA ILE A 279 -16.61 -16.10 9.96
C ILE A 279 -17.18 -16.04 11.39
N ARG A 280 -16.69 -15.11 12.22
CA ARG A 280 -17.21 -14.95 13.58
C ARG A 280 -18.66 -14.46 13.59
N VAL A 281 -18.99 -13.47 12.77
CA VAL A 281 -20.34 -12.92 12.67
C VAL A 281 -21.34 -13.97 12.16
N SER A 282 -20.92 -14.83 11.22
CA SER A 282 -21.78 -15.92 10.71
C SER A 282 -21.89 -17.13 11.63
N SER A 283 -21.03 -17.28 12.64
CA SER A 283 -21.04 -18.43 13.58
C SER A 283 -21.73 -18.13 14.93
N GLU A 284 -22.11 -16.88 15.19
CA GLU A 284 -22.93 -16.53 16.36
C GLU A 284 -24.43 -16.66 16.01
N PRO A 285 -25.22 -17.44 16.77
CA PRO A 285 -26.67 -17.48 16.56
C PRO A 285 -27.25 -16.09 16.79
N PHE A 286 -28.12 -15.67 15.87
CA PHE A 286 -28.84 -14.40 15.81
C PHE A 286 -29.31 -13.91 17.20
N ASN A 287 -28.56 -13.02 17.84
CA ASN A 287 -29.05 -12.17 18.94
C ASN A 287 -28.10 -10.99 19.24
N ILE A 288 -27.62 -10.27 18.23
CA ILE A 288 -27.02 -8.96 18.45
C ILE A 288 -27.66 -7.97 17.50
N SER A 289 -28.47 -7.06 18.07
CA SER A 289 -29.04 -5.93 17.35
C SER A 289 -27.91 -5.11 16.71
N PHE A 290 -28.10 -4.73 15.44
CA PHE A 290 -27.18 -3.98 14.57
C PHE A 290 -26.75 -2.59 15.08
N LYS A 291 -26.65 -2.37 16.41
CA LYS A 291 -26.33 -1.05 17.00
C LYS A 291 -24.83 -0.73 17.11
N TYR A 292 -23.90 -1.63 16.78
CA TYR A 292 -22.46 -1.42 17.03
C TYR A 292 -21.55 -1.69 15.83
N LEU A 293 -22.00 -1.52 14.60
CA LEU A 293 -21.12 -1.62 13.40
C LEU A 293 -20.73 -0.24 12.83
N ASN A 294 -20.81 0.81 13.65
CA ASN A 294 -20.22 2.10 13.33
C ASN A 294 -18.88 2.23 14.08
N PHE A 295 -17.82 1.74 13.49
CA PHE A 295 -16.44 2.09 13.82
C PHE A 295 -15.77 2.75 12.63
#